data_52955e1a7fc509a1e7807cae911ecb07
#
_entry.id   52955e1a7fc509a1e7807cae911ecb07
#
_cell.length_a   1.000
_cell.length_b   1.000
_cell.length_c   1.000
_cell.angle_alpha   90.00
_cell.angle_beta   90.00
_cell.angle_gamma   90.00
#
_symmetry.space_group_name_H-M   'P 1'
#
loop_
_entity.id
_entity.type
_entity.pdbx_description
1 polymer ?
#
loop_
_entity_poly.entity_id
_entity_poly.type
_entity_poly.pdbx_seq_one_letter_code
_entity_poly.pdbx_strand_id
1 'polypeptide(L)'
;EIFGIKKWECEVVSNYNVSTFIKEFVVKLPPGETLNFESGGYIQIDVPETEIDFKNMDITPHPDLGHKEDVFKSDWDKFNLWPLKMKNDEPIFRAYSMANHPAEGNIIMLNIRIATPPWDRVKNDWMEVNPGICSSYVFSRKPGDKITISGPYGEFHINETEREMIYIGGGAGMAPLRSHIFHLFHTQKTKRKVSYWYGGRSKKELFYMDHFRKIEKDFKNFNFFVGLSEPLPEDNWEIKKKLEDKKDGYVGFIHQVLYDNYLSKHKEPEDVEYYLCGPPLMNQAVLQMLEDMGVPDENIRFDDFGG
;
A
#
# COMPACT_ATOMS: atom_id res chain seq x y z
N GLU A 1 2.25 13.27 -29.12
CA GLU A 1 2.20 12.00 -28.38
C GLU A 1 2.89 12.17 -27.05
N ILE A 2 2.15 12.05 -25.99
CA ILE A 2 2.77 11.83 -24.69
C ILE A 2 3.20 10.38 -24.72
N PHE A 3 4.49 10.17 -24.83
CA PHE A 3 5.09 8.86 -25.15
C PHE A 3 4.60 7.75 -24.24
N GLY A 4 3.97 6.73 -24.84
CA GLY A 4 3.59 5.50 -24.18
C GLY A 4 2.31 5.52 -23.36
N ILE A 5 1.66 6.67 -23.14
CA ILE A 5 0.40 6.73 -22.39
C ILE A 5 -0.75 6.25 -23.28
N LYS A 6 -1.48 5.27 -22.76
CA LYS A 6 -2.67 4.71 -23.40
C LYS A 6 -3.85 4.71 -22.44
N LYS A 7 -5.03 4.54 -23.01
CA LYS A 7 -6.27 4.41 -22.25
C LYS A 7 -6.99 3.12 -22.68
N TRP A 8 -7.40 2.32 -21.71
CA TRP A 8 -8.04 1.04 -21.95
C TRP A 8 -9.32 0.90 -21.14
N GLU A 9 -10.26 0.14 -21.70
CA GLU A 9 -11.34 -0.44 -20.92
C GLU A 9 -10.87 -1.79 -20.38
N CYS A 10 -10.54 -1.85 -19.11
CA CYS A 10 -10.05 -3.06 -18.44
C CYS A 10 -11.19 -3.84 -17.81
N GLU A 11 -10.96 -5.14 -17.56
CA GLU A 11 -11.92 -5.99 -16.87
C GLU A 11 -11.44 -6.32 -15.46
N VAL A 12 -12.33 -6.19 -14.47
CA VAL A 12 -12.03 -6.55 -13.09
C VAL A 12 -11.88 -8.06 -12.95
N VAL A 13 -10.74 -8.51 -12.45
CA VAL A 13 -10.44 -9.92 -12.19
C VAL A 13 -10.81 -10.28 -10.76
N SER A 14 -10.39 -9.48 -9.79
CA SER A 14 -10.66 -9.70 -8.37
C SER A 14 -10.67 -8.39 -7.61
N ASN A 15 -11.36 -8.37 -6.48
CA ASN A 15 -11.49 -7.18 -5.66
C ASN A 15 -11.72 -7.54 -4.18
N TYR A 16 -10.72 -8.16 -3.56
CA TYR A 16 -10.79 -8.64 -2.19
C TYR A 16 -10.23 -7.63 -1.20
N ASN A 17 -10.77 -7.62 0.03
CA ASN A 17 -10.14 -6.87 1.10
C ASN A 17 -8.85 -7.57 1.57
N VAL A 18 -7.78 -6.81 1.67
CA VAL A 18 -6.50 -7.25 2.24
C VAL A 18 -6.30 -6.72 3.66
N SER A 19 -7.06 -5.69 4.02
CA SER A 19 -7.20 -5.19 5.39
C SER A 19 -8.61 -4.63 5.57
N THR A 20 -8.94 -4.15 6.75
CA THR A 20 -10.29 -3.65 7.05
C THR A 20 -10.77 -2.61 6.03
N PHE A 21 -9.88 -1.71 5.62
CA PHE A 21 -10.23 -0.56 4.78
C PHE A 21 -9.48 -0.52 3.45
N ILE A 22 -8.76 -1.58 3.08
CA ILE A 22 -7.95 -1.63 1.85
C ILE A 22 -8.32 -2.85 1.04
N LYS A 23 -8.54 -2.64 -0.25
CA LYS A 23 -8.73 -3.71 -1.23
C LYS A 23 -7.49 -3.91 -2.10
N GLU A 24 -7.24 -5.16 -2.46
CA GLU A 24 -6.43 -5.51 -3.61
C GLU A 24 -7.35 -5.56 -4.82
N PHE A 25 -7.18 -4.61 -5.73
CA PHE A 25 -7.96 -4.47 -6.94
C PHE A 25 -7.14 -4.92 -8.14
N VAL A 26 -7.54 -6.02 -8.76
CA VAL A 26 -6.83 -6.59 -9.91
C VAL A 26 -7.69 -6.47 -11.16
N VAL A 27 -7.12 -5.88 -12.19
CA VAL A 27 -7.75 -5.80 -13.51
C VAL A 27 -6.83 -6.37 -14.57
N LYS A 28 -7.41 -6.83 -15.67
CA LYS A 28 -6.65 -7.27 -16.84
C LYS A 28 -6.86 -6.30 -18.00
N LEU A 29 -5.81 -6.12 -18.79
CA LEU A 29 -5.86 -5.34 -20.01
C LEU A 29 -6.67 -6.07 -21.09
N PRO A 30 -7.20 -5.34 -22.10
CA PRO A 30 -7.80 -5.99 -23.27
C PRO A 30 -6.82 -6.95 -23.96
N PRO A 31 -7.31 -7.98 -24.67
CA PRO A 31 -6.45 -8.92 -25.39
C PRO A 31 -5.48 -8.21 -26.34
N GLY A 32 -4.21 -8.62 -26.31
CA GLY A 32 -3.15 -8.06 -27.16
C GLY A 32 -2.55 -6.75 -26.67
N GLU A 33 -3.09 -6.15 -25.62
CA GLU A 33 -2.54 -4.92 -25.03
C GLU A 33 -1.52 -5.23 -23.94
N THR A 34 -0.52 -4.34 -23.80
CA THR A 34 0.53 -4.43 -22.78
C THR A 34 0.72 -3.08 -22.12
N LEU A 35 0.92 -3.07 -20.83
CA LEU A 35 1.32 -1.90 -20.08
C LEU A 35 2.81 -2.03 -19.74
N ASN A 36 3.64 -1.24 -20.43
CA ASN A 36 5.08 -1.16 -20.14
C ASN A 36 5.30 -0.03 -19.14
N PHE A 37 5.84 -0.36 -17.97
CA PHE A 37 6.05 0.62 -16.92
C PHE A 37 7.30 0.29 -16.10
N GLU A 38 7.79 1.29 -15.37
CA GLU A 38 8.83 1.11 -14.35
C GLU A 38 8.19 0.93 -12.98
N SER A 39 8.76 0.07 -12.14
CA SER A 39 8.30 -0.15 -10.77
C SER A 39 8.25 1.16 -10.00
N GLY A 40 7.13 1.41 -9.32
CA GLY A 40 6.82 2.69 -8.67
C GLY A 40 5.90 3.58 -9.50
N GLY A 41 5.63 3.22 -10.75
CA GLY A 41 4.70 3.93 -11.61
C GLY A 41 3.25 3.79 -11.15
N TYR A 42 2.41 4.73 -11.61
CA TYR A 42 0.98 4.73 -11.31
C TYR A 42 0.12 4.76 -12.58
N ILE A 43 -1.14 4.46 -12.41
CA ILE A 43 -2.19 4.58 -13.42
C ILE A 43 -3.24 5.58 -12.95
N GLN A 44 -4.12 5.97 -13.85
CA GLN A 44 -5.29 6.76 -13.53
C GLN A 44 -6.56 5.97 -13.81
N ILE A 45 -7.51 6.06 -12.89
CA ILE A 45 -8.85 5.46 -13.02
C ILE A 45 -9.83 6.58 -13.35
N ASP A 46 -10.59 6.41 -14.43
CA ASP A 46 -11.72 7.28 -14.76
C ASP A 46 -12.95 6.81 -13.99
N VAL A 47 -13.62 7.74 -13.33
CA VAL A 47 -14.88 7.49 -12.63
C VAL A 47 -15.99 8.24 -13.34
N PRO A 48 -17.03 7.54 -13.83
CA PRO A 48 -18.16 8.20 -14.47
C PRO A 48 -19.07 8.87 -13.44
N GLU A 49 -20.02 9.65 -13.92
CA GLU A 49 -21.16 10.07 -13.12
C GLU A 49 -21.86 8.83 -12.55
N THR A 50 -22.00 8.76 -11.21
CA THR A 50 -22.54 7.56 -10.54
C THR A 50 -22.90 7.84 -9.09
N GLU A 51 -23.69 6.94 -8.51
CA GLU A 51 -23.99 6.90 -7.08
C GLU A 51 -23.65 5.50 -6.54
N ILE A 52 -23.00 5.44 -5.37
CA ILE A 52 -22.57 4.18 -4.76
C ILE A 52 -23.09 4.11 -3.32
N ASP A 53 -23.79 3.04 -3.00
CA ASP A 53 -24.24 2.72 -1.65
C ASP A 53 -23.24 1.75 -1.00
N PHE A 54 -22.67 2.15 0.15
CA PHE A 54 -21.72 1.31 0.87
C PHE A 54 -22.33 -0.01 1.35
N LYS A 55 -23.65 -0.03 1.60
CA LYS A 55 -24.35 -1.26 2.01
C LYS A 55 -24.21 -2.43 1.04
N ASN A 56 -23.92 -2.13 -0.23
CA ASN A 56 -23.76 -3.12 -1.30
C ASN A 56 -22.32 -3.54 -1.56
N MET A 57 -21.37 -2.98 -0.79
CA MET A 57 -19.96 -3.32 -0.93
C MET A 57 -19.67 -4.70 -0.36
N ASP A 58 -18.82 -5.44 -1.08
CA ASP A 58 -18.31 -6.74 -0.65
C ASP A 58 -16.94 -6.54 -0.01
N ILE A 59 -16.79 -6.90 1.27
CA ILE A 59 -15.54 -6.78 2.01
C ILE A 59 -14.95 -8.15 2.36
N THR A 60 -15.22 -9.15 1.53
CA THR A 60 -14.65 -10.49 1.68
C THR A 60 -13.13 -10.41 1.72
N PRO A 61 -12.48 -11.03 2.71
CA PRO A 61 -11.03 -11.04 2.79
C PRO A 61 -10.41 -11.86 1.66
N HIS A 62 -9.22 -11.44 1.23
CA HIS A 62 -8.45 -12.16 0.23
C HIS A 62 -8.19 -13.60 0.70
N PRO A 63 -8.44 -14.62 -0.15
CA PRO A 63 -8.32 -16.03 0.26
C PRO A 63 -6.95 -16.40 0.79
N ASP A 64 -5.88 -15.81 0.25
CA ASP A 64 -4.50 -16.12 0.62
C ASP A 64 -4.10 -15.64 2.02
N LEU A 65 -4.91 -14.76 2.65
CA LEU A 65 -4.60 -14.21 3.97
C LEU A 65 -5.00 -15.15 5.13
N GLY A 66 -5.84 -16.16 4.87
CA GLY A 66 -6.26 -17.11 5.87
C GLY A 66 -7.19 -16.56 6.95
N HIS A 67 -7.83 -15.41 6.72
CA HIS A 67 -8.76 -14.81 7.64
C HIS A 67 -10.13 -15.50 7.61
N LYS A 68 -10.89 -15.38 8.71
CA LYS A 68 -12.32 -15.71 8.70
C LYS A 68 -13.06 -14.75 7.79
N GLU A 69 -14.15 -15.21 7.18
CA GLU A 69 -14.93 -14.47 6.20
C GLU A 69 -15.42 -13.11 6.73
N ASP A 70 -15.72 -13.02 8.00
CA ASP A 70 -16.27 -11.81 8.65
C ASP A 70 -15.23 -10.97 9.39
N VAL A 71 -13.95 -11.23 9.21
CA VAL A 71 -12.86 -10.59 9.98
C VAL A 71 -12.91 -9.05 9.95
N PHE A 72 -13.30 -8.46 8.83
CA PHE A 72 -13.35 -7.01 8.68
C PHE A 72 -14.72 -6.40 8.98
N LYS A 73 -15.75 -7.23 9.04
CA LYS A 73 -17.14 -6.79 9.20
C LYS A 73 -17.38 -6.09 10.52
N SER A 74 -16.77 -6.55 11.60
CA SER A 74 -16.96 -5.97 12.93
C SER A 74 -16.58 -4.49 13.00
N ASP A 75 -15.49 -4.08 12.32
CA ASP A 75 -15.09 -2.68 12.28
C ASP A 75 -15.99 -1.85 11.35
N TRP A 76 -16.46 -2.41 10.25
CA TRP A 76 -17.43 -1.74 9.39
C TRP A 76 -18.75 -1.51 10.11
N ASP A 77 -19.20 -2.47 10.92
CA ASP A 77 -20.38 -2.33 11.77
C ASP A 77 -20.14 -1.27 12.87
N LYS A 78 -19.01 -1.41 13.57
CA LYS A 78 -18.64 -0.52 14.69
C LYS A 78 -18.54 0.94 14.28
N PHE A 79 -17.90 1.21 13.14
CA PHE A 79 -17.70 2.56 12.64
C PHE A 79 -18.80 3.04 11.69
N ASN A 80 -19.90 2.30 11.59
CA ASN A 80 -21.09 2.71 10.85
C ASN A 80 -20.82 3.11 9.40
N LEU A 81 -20.06 2.27 8.68
CA LEU A 81 -19.75 2.54 7.26
C LEU A 81 -20.91 2.21 6.32
N TRP A 82 -21.72 1.20 6.65
CA TRP A 82 -22.77 0.70 5.75
C TRP A 82 -23.82 1.73 5.30
N PRO A 83 -24.22 2.71 6.12
CA PRO A 83 -25.18 3.74 5.69
C PRO A 83 -24.59 4.81 4.77
N LEU A 84 -23.27 4.84 4.59
CA LEU A 84 -22.62 5.84 3.74
C LEU A 84 -23.03 5.69 2.29
N LYS A 85 -23.11 6.82 1.60
CA LYS A 85 -23.39 6.91 0.16
C LYS A 85 -22.44 7.90 -0.46
N MET A 86 -21.92 7.55 -1.63
CA MET A 86 -21.09 8.43 -2.45
C MET A 86 -21.87 8.88 -3.66
N LYS A 87 -21.80 10.15 -3.98
CA LYS A 87 -22.39 10.72 -5.19
C LYS A 87 -21.31 11.42 -6.01
N ASN A 88 -21.24 11.09 -7.31
CA ASN A 88 -20.39 11.74 -8.27
C ASN A 88 -21.24 12.34 -9.40
N ASP A 89 -21.29 13.67 -9.51
CA ASP A 89 -22.14 14.39 -10.46
C ASP A 89 -21.45 14.63 -11.81
N GLU A 90 -20.14 14.41 -11.91
CA GLU A 90 -19.39 14.62 -13.15
C GLU A 90 -18.22 13.63 -13.27
N PRO A 91 -17.81 13.25 -14.47
CA PRO A 91 -16.65 12.39 -14.65
C PRO A 91 -15.40 13.00 -14.03
N ILE A 92 -14.64 12.19 -13.27
CA ILE A 92 -13.37 12.55 -12.66
C ILE A 92 -12.35 11.45 -12.91
N PHE A 93 -11.10 11.70 -12.56
CA PHE A 93 -10.08 10.65 -12.52
C PHE A 93 -9.21 10.79 -11.27
N ARG A 94 -8.58 9.67 -10.85
CA ARG A 94 -7.65 9.63 -9.72
C ARG A 94 -6.50 8.69 -10.02
N ALA A 95 -5.34 8.99 -9.45
CA ALA A 95 -4.11 8.24 -9.63
C ALA A 95 -3.91 7.21 -8.53
N TYR A 96 -3.43 6.02 -8.91
CA TYR A 96 -3.07 4.95 -7.97
C TYR A 96 -1.79 4.27 -8.42
N SER A 97 -0.85 4.11 -7.50
CA SER A 97 0.39 3.38 -7.75
C SER A 97 0.13 1.89 -7.89
N MET A 98 0.83 1.25 -8.81
CA MET A 98 0.71 -0.20 -9.03
C MET A 98 1.47 -0.98 -7.96
N ALA A 99 0.86 -2.05 -7.47
CA ALA A 99 1.47 -2.97 -6.53
C ALA A 99 2.19 -4.13 -7.24
N ASN A 100 1.77 -4.47 -8.46
CA ASN A 100 2.50 -5.43 -9.31
C ASN A 100 3.77 -4.80 -9.87
N HIS A 101 4.76 -5.64 -10.17
CA HIS A 101 5.94 -5.19 -10.92
C HIS A 101 5.83 -5.66 -12.38
N PRO A 102 6.64 -5.09 -13.31
CA PRO A 102 6.44 -5.34 -14.75
C PRO A 102 6.42 -6.81 -15.15
N ALA A 103 7.17 -7.68 -14.47
CA ALA A 103 7.27 -9.09 -14.81
C ALA A 103 6.07 -9.96 -14.34
N GLU A 104 5.08 -9.40 -13.66
CA GLU A 104 3.90 -10.15 -13.18
C GLU A 104 2.83 -10.36 -14.28
N GLY A 105 3.09 -9.93 -15.49
CA GLY A 105 2.19 -10.15 -16.64
C GLY A 105 1.29 -8.95 -16.95
N ASN A 106 0.26 -9.19 -17.78
CA ASN A 106 -0.63 -8.13 -18.27
C ASN A 106 -1.80 -7.85 -17.32
N ILE A 107 -1.46 -7.62 -16.07
CA ILE A 107 -2.40 -7.22 -15.02
C ILE A 107 -2.00 -5.87 -14.45
N ILE A 108 -2.98 -5.21 -13.85
CA ILE A 108 -2.77 -4.05 -12.99
C ILE A 108 -3.31 -4.42 -11.63
N MET A 109 -2.45 -4.39 -10.61
CA MET A 109 -2.81 -4.66 -9.23
C MET A 109 -2.62 -3.41 -8.40
N LEU A 110 -3.68 -2.99 -7.73
CA LEU A 110 -3.70 -1.77 -6.91
C LEU A 110 -4.06 -2.12 -5.47
N ASN A 111 -3.55 -1.33 -4.54
CA ASN A 111 -3.99 -1.38 -3.15
C ASN A 111 -4.73 -0.07 -2.86
N ILE A 112 -6.03 -0.14 -2.67
CA ILE A 112 -6.88 1.05 -2.58
C ILE A 112 -7.58 1.09 -1.22
N ARG A 113 -7.31 2.18 -0.48
CA ARG A 113 -7.97 2.47 0.79
C ARG A 113 -9.28 3.21 0.53
N ILE A 114 -10.36 2.75 1.19
CA ILE A 114 -11.63 3.50 1.18
C ILE A 114 -11.43 4.84 1.93
N ALA A 115 -11.77 5.93 1.26
CA ALA A 115 -11.71 7.26 1.85
C ALA A 115 -13.09 7.60 2.42
N THR A 116 -13.20 7.54 3.75
CA THR A 116 -14.42 7.87 4.49
C THR A 116 -14.50 9.37 4.75
N PRO A 117 -15.71 9.92 5.03
CA PRO A 117 -15.81 11.28 5.55
C PRO A 117 -15.04 11.45 6.87
N PRO A 118 -14.72 12.68 7.28
CA PRO A 118 -14.18 12.91 8.61
C PRO A 118 -15.15 12.44 9.70
N TRP A 119 -14.61 12.00 10.82
CA TRP A 119 -15.41 11.58 11.98
C TRP A 119 -15.75 12.77 12.87
N ASP A 120 -17.04 12.96 13.14
CA ASP A 120 -17.54 13.95 14.10
C ASP A 120 -17.58 13.32 15.50
N ARG A 121 -16.64 13.72 16.35
CA ARG A 121 -16.53 13.19 17.71
C ARG A 121 -17.70 13.60 18.62
N VAL A 122 -18.35 14.71 18.31
CA VAL A 122 -19.50 15.20 19.09
C VAL A 122 -20.74 14.38 18.80
N LYS A 123 -21.01 14.16 17.51
CA LYS A 123 -22.14 13.33 17.06
C LYS A 123 -21.86 11.82 17.18
N ASN A 124 -20.60 11.45 17.33
CA ASN A 124 -20.12 10.06 17.28
C ASN A 124 -20.57 9.35 16.00
N ASP A 125 -20.42 10.03 14.87
CA ASP A 125 -20.76 9.54 13.54
C ASP A 125 -19.94 10.29 12.47
N TRP A 126 -20.07 9.88 11.23
CA TRP A 126 -19.42 10.55 10.09
C TRP A 126 -20.01 11.95 9.86
N MET A 127 -19.15 12.89 9.46
CA MET A 127 -19.61 14.18 8.97
C MET A 127 -20.39 14.00 7.66
N GLU A 128 -21.36 14.88 7.43
CA GLU A 128 -22.20 14.88 6.23
C GLU A 128 -21.45 15.47 5.03
N VAL A 129 -20.37 14.80 4.63
CA VAL A 129 -19.60 15.12 3.43
C VAL A 129 -19.47 13.86 2.56
N ASN A 130 -19.29 14.07 1.27
CA ASN A 130 -19.17 12.96 0.33
C ASN A 130 -17.94 12.11 0.66
N PRO A 131 -18.06 10.77 0.72
CA PRO A 131 -16.88 9.89 0.77
C PRO A 131 -16.01 10.05 -0.48
N GLY A 132 -14.80 9.50 -0.45
CA GLY A 132 -13.89 9.51 -1.59
C GLY A 132 -14.54 8.89 -2.82
N ILE A 133 -14.57 9.64 -3.91
CA ILE A 133 -15.32 9.26 -5.13
C ILE A 133 -14.73 8.02 -5.77
N CYS A 134 -13.44 8.04 -6.07
CA CYS A 134 -12.81 6.92 -6.78
C CYS A 134 -12.68 5.69 -5.90
N SER A 135 -12.30 5.83 -4.63
CA SER A 135 -12.21 4.70 -3.72
C SER A 135 -13.55 4.01 -3.48
N SER A 136 -14.63 4.77 -3.36
CA SER A 136 -15.98 4.22 -3.26
C SER A 136 -16.39 3.48 -4.54
N TYR A 137 -16.06 4.07 -5.69
CA TYR A 137 -16.30 3.43 -7.00
C TYR A 137 -15.56 2.10 -7.11
N VAL A 138 -14.28 2.07 -6.78
CA VAL A 138 -13.48 0.85 -6.81
C VAL A 138 -14.03 -0.20 -5.84
N PHE A 139 -14.39 0.18 -4.61
CA PHE A 139 -14.95 -0.75 -3.63
C PHE A 139 -16.27 -1.38 -4.08
N SER A 140 -17.00 -0.72 -5.00
CA SER A 140 -18.25 -1.24 -5.57
C SER A 140 -18.05 -2.18 -6.77
N ARG A 141 -16.84 -2.22 -7.34
CA ARG A 141 -16.58 -3.03 -8.55
C ARG A 141 -16.49 -4.51 -8.21
N LYS A 142 -17.00 -5.33 -9.12
CA LYS A 142 -17.03 -6.79 -8.97
C LYS A 142 -16.35 -7.46 -10.16
N PRO A 143 -15.85 -8.69 -10.00
CA PRO A 143 -15.28 -9.44 -11.12
C PRO A 143 -16.21 -9.42 -12.34
N GLY A 144 -15.62 -9.15 -13.51
CA GLY A 144 -16.35 -8.99 -14.76
C GLY A 144 -16.75 -7.56 -15.09
N ASP A 145 -16.78 -6.65 -14.10
CA ASP A 145 -17.07 -5.23 -14.37
C ASP A 145 -15.95 -4.61 -15.22
N LYS A 146 -16.31 -3.57 -15.96
CA LYS A 146 -15.36 -2.79 -16.76
C LYS A 146 -14.95 -1.53 -16.02
N ILE A 147 -13.71 -1.11 -16.24
CA ILE A 147 -13.16 0.11 -15.66
C ILE A 147 -12.17 0.74 -16.65
N THR A 148 -12.25 2.05 -16.83
CA THR A 148 -11.38 2.78 -17.74
C THR A 148 -10.11 3.21 -17.00
N ILE A 149 -8.97 2.78 -17.50
CA ILE A 149 -7.64 3.04 -16.93
C ILE A 149 -6.73 3.61 -17.99
N SER A 150 -5.92 4.60 -17.59
CA SER A 150 -4.88 5.17 -18.43
C SER A 150 -3.53 5.10 -17.71
N GLY A 151 -2.46 5.05 -18.49
CA GLY A 151 -1.09 5.04 -17.97
C GLY A 151 -0.07 4.55 -19.00
N PRO A 152 1.19 4.37 -18.57
CA PRO A 152 1.73 4.58 -17.22
C PRO A 152 2.15 6.04 -16.96
N TYR A 153 2.23 6.39 -15.68
CA TYR A 153 2.72 7.68 -15.19
C TYR A 153 3.69 7.46 -14.01
N GLY A 154 4.36 8.52 -13.58
CA GLY A 154 5.04 8.58 -12.29
C GLY A 154 6.55 8.71 -12.36
N GLU A 155 7.12 9.12 -11.23
CA GLU A 155 8.55 9.41 -11.08
C GLU A 155 9.16 8.73 -9.84
N PHE A 156 8.39 7.93 -9.12
CA PHE A 156 8.85 7.20 -7.93
C PHE A 156 9.62 5.96 -8.35
N HIS A 157 10.83 6.15 -8.88
CA HIS A 157 11.66 5.08 -9.42
C HIS A 157 12.80 4.71 -8.48
N ILE A 158 13.34 3.49 -8.69
CA ILE A 158 14.53 3.02 -8.01
C ILE A 158 15.75 3.78 -8.52
N ASN A 159 16.57 4.32 -7.62
CA ASN A 159 17.88 4.85 -7.98
C ASN A 159 18.85 3.70 -8.23
N GLU A 160 19.51 3.71 -9.36
CA GLU A 160 20.50 2.69 -9.73
C GLU A 160 21.87 3.03 -9.13
N THR A 161 22.04 2.71 -7.86
CA THR A 161 23.29 2.84 -7.11
C THR A 161 23.62 1.52 -6.39
N GLU A 162 24.75 1.48 -5.70
CA GLU A 162 25.11 0.34 -4.86
C GLU A 162 24.80 0.57 -3.38
N ARG A 163 24.14 1.68 -3.04
CA ARG A 163 23.84 2.05 -1.66
C ARG A 163 22.84 1.11 -1.02
N GLU A 164 22.92 0.98 0.29
CA GLU A 164 21.88 0.34 1.09
C GLU A 164 20.54 1.03 0.87
N MET A 165 19.46 0.24 0.81
CA MET A 165 18.10 0.75 0.65
C MET A 165 17.26 0.39 1.88
N ILE A 166 16.56 1.37 2.41
CA ILE A 166 15.58 1.17 3.47
C ILE A 166 14.21 1.60 2.95
N TYR A 167 13.30 0.63 2.89
CA TYR A 167 11.89 0.85 2.55
C TYR A 167 11.07 0.97 3.82
N ILE A 168 10.17 1.95 3.87
CA ILE A 168 9.31 2.21 5.02
C ILE A 168 7.88 2.41 4.52
N GLY A 169 6.97 1.55 4.95
CA GLY A 169 5.60 1.55 4.45
C GLY A 169 4.54 1.38 5.51
N GLY A 170 3.32 1.73 5.13
CA GLY A 170 2.13 1.54 5.93
C GLY A 170 0.88 1.59 5.06
N GLY A 171 -0.13 0.80 5.40
CA GLY A 171 -1.41 0.79 4.70
C GLY A 171 -1.28 0.58 3.19
N ALA A 172 -2.00 1.38 2.41
CA ALA A 172 -2.00 1.32 0.95
C ALA A 172 -0.67 1.77 0.31
N GLY A 173 0.22 2.39 1.09
CA GLY A 173 1.59 2.67 0.66
C GLY A 173 2.40 1.42 0.35
N MET A 174 1.89 0.26 0.68
CA MET A 174 2.42 -1.04 0.25
C MET A 174 2.60 -1.12 -1.27
N ALA A 175 1.71 -0.54 -2.06
CA ALA A 175 1.68 -0.75 -3.52
C ALA A 175 3.02 -0.43 -4.21
N PRO A 176 3.51 0.81 -4.22
CA PRO A 176 4.75 1.11 -4.94
C PRO A 176 5.97 0.43 -4.31
N LEU A 177 5.96 0.21 -3.01
CA LEU A 177 7.08 -0.44 -2.32
C LEU A 177 7.16 -1.94 -2.67
N ARG A 178 6.02 -2.62 -2.74
CA ARG A 178 5.98 -4.01 -3.22
C ARG A 178 6.49 -4.10 -4.66
N SER A 179 6.05 -3.20 -5.53
CA SER A 179 6.51 -3.15 -6.92
C SER A 179 8.03 -3.01 -7.01
N HIS A 180 8.62 -2.08 -6.26
CA HIS A 180 10.07 -1.89 -6.18
C HIS A 180 10.80 -3.16 -5.71
N ILE A 181 10.39 -3.70 -4.58
CA ILE A 181 11.07 -4.83 -3.93
C ILE A 181 10.98 -6.08 -4.81
N PHE A 182 9.84 -6.34 -5.42
CA PHE A 182 9.69 -7.45 -6.35
C PHE A 182 10.60 -7.30 -7.56
N HIS A 183 10.69 -6.11 -8.12
CA HIS A 183 11.59 -5.85 -9.24
C HIS A 183 13.06 -6.04 -8.86
N LEU A 184 13.46 -5.50 -7.71
CA LEU A 184 14.83 -5.63 -7.19
C LEU A 184 15.27 -7.09 -7.04
N PHE A 185 14.41 -7.95 -6.51
CA PHE A 185 14.78 -9.32 -6.17
C PHE A 185 14.38 -10.35 -7.22
N HIS A 186 13.20 -10.24 -7.81
CA HIS A 186 12.74 -11.21 -8.80
C HIS A 186 13.26 -10.94 -10.20
N THR A 187 13.49 -9.69 -10.58
CA THR A 187 13.98 -9.32 -11.91
C THR A 187 15.47 -8.98 -11.90
N GLN A 188 15.89 -7.99 -11.14
CA GLN A 188 17.28 -7.53 -11.09
C GLN A 188 18.20 -8.46 -10.29
N LYS A 189 17.66 -9.20 -9.33
CA LYS A 189 18.44 -10.01 -8.37
C LYS A 189 19.56 -9.19 -7.75
N THR A 190 19.20 -8.03 -7.22
CA THR A 190 20.13 -7.05 -6.68
C THR A 190 21.02 -7.64 -5.58
N LYS A 191 22.25 -7.16 -5.52
CA LYS A 191 23.20 -7.47 -4.42
C LYS A 191 23.21 -6.40 -3.34
N ARG A 192 22.48 -5.32 -3.53
CA ARG A 192 22.35 -4.26 -2.53
C ARG A 192 21.74 -4.80 -1.25
N LYS A 193 22.14 -4.22 -0.12
CA LYS A 193 21.47 -4.49 1.15
C LYS A 193 20.13 -3.76 1.16
N VAL A 194 19.05 -4.49 1.37
CA VAL A 194 17.70 -3.94 1.36
C VAL A 194 16.96 -4.40 2.61
N SER A 195 16.27 -3.49 3.26
CA SER A 195 15.34 -3.83 4.32
C SER A 195 14.00 -3.14 4.11
N TYR A 196 12.93 -3.81 4.52
CA TYR A 196 11.57 -3.28 4.46
C TYR A 196 10.98 -3.24 5.87
N TRP A 197 10.55 -2.06 6.28
CA TRP A 197 9.96 -1.77 7.59
C TRP A 197 8.51 -1.39 7.36
N TYR A 198 7.59 -2.29 7.70
CA TYR A 198 6.16 -2.11 7.44
C TYR A 198 5.37 -2.01 8.73
N GLY A 199 4.57 -0.96 8.86
CA GLY A 199 3.74 -0.69 10.03
C GLY A 199 2.26 -0.90 9.77
N GLY A 200 1.58 -1.48 10.76
CA GLY A 200 0.13 -1.61 10.79
C GLY A 200 -0.38 -1.41 12.21
N ARG A 201 -1.70 -1.24 12.37
CA ARG A 201 -2.29 -1.09 13.71
C ARG A 201 -2.31 -2.42 14.44
N SER A 202 -2.84 -3.46 13.80
CA SER A 202 -2.95 -4.82 14.34
C SER A 202 -2.67 -5.85 13.25
N LYS A 203 -2.58 -7.12 13.62
CA LYS A 203 -2.21 -8.19 12.70
C LYS A 203 -3.17 -8.32 11.50
N LYS A 204 -4.47 -8.14 11.68
CA LYS A 204 -5.45 -8.23 10.58
C LYS A 204 -5.31 -7.14 9.53
N GLU A 205 -4.58 -6.07 9.83
CA GLU A 205 -4.30 -4.98 8.89
C GLU A 205 -3.07 -5.24 8.01
N LEU A 206 -2.31 -6.30 8.30
CA LEU A 206 -1.13 -6.67 7.53
C LEU A 206 -1.50 -7.53 6.32
N PHE A 207 -0.83 -7.30 5.19
CA PHE A 207 -1.02 -8.11 3.99
C PHE A 207 0.29 -8.26 3.21
N TYR A 208 0.38 -9.30 2.39
CA TYR A 208 1.58 -9.70 1.61
C TYR A 208 2.79 -10.09 2.47
N MET A 209 2.59 -10.38 3.75
CA MET A 209 3.70 -10.75 4.65
C MET A 209 4.46 -11.97 4.14
N ASP A 210 3.77 -12.97 3.64
CA ASP A 210 4.35 -14.19 3.06
C ASP A 210 5.20 -13.89 1.81
N HIS A 211 4.82 -12.91 0.99
CA HIS A 211 5.60 -12.48 -0.18
C HIS A 211 7.00 -12.01 0.23
N PHE A 212 7.09 -11.19 1.27
CA PHE A 212 8.36 -10.64 1.73
C PHE A 212 9.15 -11.65 2.57
N ARG A 213 8.48 -12.50 3.33
CA ARG A 213 9.15 -13.61 4.04
C ARG A 213 9.80 -14.58 3.07
N LYS A 214 9.18 -14.83 1.92
CA LYS A 214 9.75 -15.66 0.86
C LYS A 214 11.01 -15.02 0.26
N ILE A 215 10.98 -13.73 -0.03
CA ILE A 215 12.16 -12.99 -0.53
C ILE A 215 13.28 -13.06 0.51
N GLU A 216 12.98 -12.84 1.77
CA GLU A 216 13.93 -12.91 2.89
C GLU A 216 14.58 -14.30 2.98
N LYS A 217 13.81 -15.35 2.76
CA LYS A 217 14.31 -16.73 2.73
C LYS A 217 15.24 -17.01 1.53
N ASP A 218 14.89 -16.47 0.38
CA ASP A 218 15.59 -16.76 -0.88
C ASP A 218 16.82 -15.86 -1.10
N PHE A 219 16.87 -14.68 -0.45
CA PHE A 219 17.91 -13.67 -0.63
C PHE A 219 18.46 -13.19 0.72
N LYS A 220 19.73 -13.46 0.98
CA LYS A 220 20.39 -13.10 2.26
C LYS A 220 20.55 -11.60 2.48
N ASN A 221 20.46 -10.80 1.43
CA ASN A 221 20.62 -9.34 1.46
C ASN A 221 19.28 -8.60 1.66
N PHE A 222 18.18 -9.32 1.87
CA PHE A 222 16.87 -8.74 2.18
C PHE A 222 16.42 -9.12 3.59
N ASN A 223 15.93 -8.13 4.33
CA ASN A 223 15.30 -8.33 5.64
C ASN A 223 13.95 -7.60 5.70
N PHE A 224 12.97 -8.24 6.31
CA PHE A 224 11.63 -7.71 6.46
C PHE A 224 11.25 -7.60 7.92
N PHE A 225 10.86 -6.39 8.36
CA PHE A 225 10.51 -6.08 9.74
C PHE A 225 9.12 -5.45 9.82
N VAL A 226 8.34 -5.88 10.78
CA VAL A 226 6.95 -5.43 10.98
C VAL A 226 6.79 -4.83 12.37
N GLY A 227 6.07 -3.72 12.45
CA GLY A 227 5.68 -3.10 13.71
C GLY A 227 4.16 -2.94 13.78
N LEU A 228 3.59 -3.28 14.94
CA LEU A 228 2.17 -3.03 15.23
C LEU A 228 2.06 -1.91 16.26
N SER A 229 1.26 -0.88 15.94
CA SER A 229 1.03 0.23 16.87
C SER A 229 0.01 -0.10 17.96
N GLU A 230 -0.96 -0.96 17.64
CA GLU A 230 -2.03 -1.35 18.54
C GLU A 230 -2.35 -2.85 18.38
N PRO A 231 -1.41 -3.74 18.79
CA PRO A 231 -1.66 -5.18 18.69
C PRO A 231 -2.85 -5.58 19.56
N LEU A 232 -3.66 -6.50 19.06
CA LEU A 232 -4.82 -7.04 19.77
C LEU A 232 -4.42 -8.31 20.53
N PRO A 233 -5.12 -8.65 21.64
CA PRO A 233 -4.83 -9.88 22.37
C PRO A 233 -4.89 -11.14 21.50
N GLU A 234 -5.85 -11.21 20.57
CA GLU A 234 -6.02 -12.31 19.63
C GLU A 234 -4.92 -12.43 18.60
N ASP A 235 -4.09 -11.40 18.43
CA ASP A 235 -2.96 -11.44 17.49
C ASP A 235 -1.86 -12.38 17.96
N ASN A 236 -1.79 -12.66 19.25
CA ASN A 236 -0.72 -13.46 19.87
C ASN A 236 0.67 -13.01 19.38
N TRP A 237 0.85 -11.69 19.30
CA TRP A 237 2.03 -11.06 18.67
C TRP A 237 3.30 -11.33 19.48
N GLU A 238 4.22 -12.09 18.90
CA GLU A 238 5.52 -12.37 19.51
C GLU A 238 6.50 -11.22 19.23
N ILE A 239 6.92 -10.52 20.29
CA ILE A 239 7.71 -9.29 20.19
C ILE A 239 9.19 -9.62 20.04
N LYS A 240 9.83 -9.06 19.00
CA LYS A 240 11.28 -9.09 18.82
C LYS A 240 11.97 -8.19 19.84
N LYS A 241 13.10 -8.64 20.36
CA LYS A 241 14.01 -7.84 21.18
C LYS A 241 15.28 -7.46 20.43
N LYS A 242 15.66 -8.26 19.43
CA LYS A 242 16.84 -8.05 18.57
C LYS A 242 16.45 -8.30 17.13
N LEU A 243 17.23 -7.74 16.19
CA LEU A 243 16.99 -7.89 14.75
C LEU A 243 16.96 -9.36 14.31
N GLU A 244 17.82 -10.17 14.88
CA GLU A 244 17.99 -11.58 14.54
C GLU A 244 16.97 -12.52 15.18
N ASP A 245 16.12 -12.04 16.08
CA ASP A 245 15.08 -12.84 16.73
C ASP A 245 14.07 -13.36 15.68
N LYS A 246 13.74 -14.63 15.80
CA LYS A 246 12.70 -15.25 14.95
C LYS A 246 11.33 -15.09 15.60
N LYS A 247 10.89 -13.87 15.77
CA LYS A 247 9.62 -13.46 16.34
C LYS A 247 8.82 -12.68 15.31
N ASP A 248 7.54 -12.40 15.58
CA ASP A 248 6.65 -11.75 14.63
C ASP A 248 7.11 -10.36 14.23
N GLY A 249 7.44 -9.53 15.20
CA GLY A 249 7.88 -8.15 14.94
C GLY A 249 7.93 -7.31 16.20
N TYR A 250 7.81 -6.01 16.01
CA TYR A 250 7.92 -5.02 17.07
C TYR A 250 6.55 -4.43 17.43
N VAL A 251 6.49 -3.70 18.54
CA VAL A 251 5.33 -2.89 18.93
C VAL A 251 5.75 -1.42 18.88
N GLY A 252 4.97 -0.60 18.24
CA GLY A 252 5.19 0.84 18.11
C GLY A 252 4.95 1.34 16.69
N PHE A 253 5.06 2.65 16.52
CA PHE A 253 5.03 3.28 15.19
C PHE A 253 6.30 2.93 14.43
N ILE A 254 6.16 2.67 13.14
CA ILE A 254 7.25 2.08 12.35
C ILE A 254 8.50 2.96 12.27
N HIS A 255 8.37 4.29 12.26
CA HIS A 255 9.54 5.18 12.27
C HIS A 255 10.33 5.03 13.55
N GLN A 256 9.68 4.90 14.71
CA GLN A 256 10.33 4.71 15.99
C GLN A 256 10.97 3.33 16.11
N VAL A 257 10.26 2.32 15.62
CA VAL A 257 10.76 0.94 15.54
C VAL A 257 12.06 0.88 14.72
N LEU A 258 12.07 1.52 13.56
CA LEU A 258 13.25 1.61 12.69
C LEU A 258 14.41 2.33 13.39
N TYR A 259 14.14 3.47 14.02
CA TYR A 259 15.15 4.23 14.73
C TYR A 259 15.75 3.44 15.88
N ASP A 260 14.93 2.94 16.79
CA ASP A 260 15.38 2.26 18.02
C ASP A 260 16.17 0.98 17.73
N ASN A 261 15.78 0.24 16.69
CA ASN A 261 16.32 -1.09 16.45
C ASN A 261 17.38 -1.14 15.35
N TYR A 262 17.51 -0.09 14.57
CA TYR A 262 18.45 -0.11 13.44
C TYR A 262 19.18 1.22 13.23
N LEU A 263 18.48 2.31 12.95
CA LEU A 263 19.12 3.58 12.53
C LEU A 263 19.94 4.22 13.64
N SER A 264 19.53 4.11 14.91
CA SER A 264 20.28 4.67 16.03
C SER A 264 21.68 4.05 16.20
N LYS A 265 21.89 2.88 15.63
CA LYS A 265 23.15 2.13 15.68
C LYS A 265 23.86 2.07 14.33
N HIS A 266 23.26 2.64 13.30
CA HIS A 266 23.85 2.65 11.96
C HIS A 266 25.01 3.63 11.89
N LYS A 267 26.13 3.21 11.30
CA LYS A 267 27.35 4.04 11.25
C LYS A 267 27.23 5.23 10.31
N GLU A 268 26.51 5.05 9.19
CA GLU A 268 26.42 6.02 8.10
C GLU A 268 24.98 6.11 7.57
N PRO A 269 24.00 6.52 8.42
CA PRO A 269 22.61 6.56 7.98
C PRO A 269 22.35 7.57 6.85
N GLU A 270 23.19 8.60 6.72
CA GLU A 270 23.14 9.60 5.67
C GLU A 270 23.52 9.05 4.28
N ASP A 271 24.22 7.91 4.23
CA ASP A 271 24.60 7.27 2.96
C ASP A 271 23.59 6.22 2.46
N VAL A 272 22.56 5.95 3.24
CA VAL A 272 21.47 5.05 2.86
C VAL A 272 20.46 5.77 1.99
N GLU A 273 19.86 5.07 1.04
CA GLU A 273 18.72 5.57 0.28
C GLU A 273 17.42 5.07 0.93
N TYR A 274 16.50 6.01 1.15
CA TYR A 274 15.22 5.75 1.81
C TYR A 274 14.07 5.89 0.82
N TYR A 275 13.17 4.91 0.83
CA TYR A 275 11.97 4.89 0.00
C TYR A 275 10.77 4.69 0.92
N LEU A 276 9.85 5.63 0.94
CA LEU A 276 8.71 5.56 1.85
C LEU A 276 7.40 5.89 1.17
N CYS A 277 6.36 5.23 1.63
CA CYS A 277 5.00 5.48 1.22
C CYS A 277 4.04 4.96 2.29
N GLY A 278 3.17 5.82 2.78
CA GLY A 278 2.20 5.45 3.81
C GLY A 278 1.25 6.60 4.13
N PRO A 279 0.47 6.45 5.20
CA PRO A 279 -0.42 7.52 5.66
C PRO A 279 0.35 8.83 5.92
N PRO A 280 -0.31 9.99 5.76
CA PRO A 280 0.36 11.28 5.90
C PRO A 280 1.13 11.46 7.21
N LEU A 281 0.58 11.01 8.33
CA LEU A 281 1.26 11.12 9.63
C LEU A 281 2.51 10.25 9.71
N MET A 282 2.49 9.06 9.10
CA MET A 282 3.68 8.21 9.00
C MET A 282 4.76 8.89 8.15
N ASN A 283 4.39 9.39 6.98
CA ASN A 283 5.33 10.09 6.09
C ASN A 283 5.97 11.28 6.80
N GLN A 284 5.19 12.10 7.49
CA GLN A 284 5.70 13.24 8.26
C GLN A 284 6.69 12.80 9.34
N ALA A 285 6.35 11.77 10.11
CA ALA A 285 7.22 11.27 11.17
C ALA A 285 8.53 10.71 10.64
N VAL A 286 8.48 9.95 9.55
CA VAL A 286 9.68 9.41 8.89
C VAL A 286 10.56 10.52 8.33
N LEU A 287 9.98 11.47 7.60
CA LEU A 287 10.73 12.59 7.01
C LEU A 287 11.39 13.46 8.08
N GLN A 288 10.70 13.74 9.18
CA GLN A 288 11.27 14.49 10.30
C GLN A 288 12.44 13.73 10.96
N MET A 289 12.28 12.43 11.17
CA MET A 289 13.34 11.59 11.71
C MET A 289 14.60 11.61 10.83
N LEU A 290 14.43 11.49 9.52
CA LEU A 290 15.56 11.48 8.58
C LEU A 290 16.23 12.84 8.51
N GLU A 291 15.46 13.93 8.54
CA GLU A 291 16.00 15.30 8.64
C GLU A 291 16.84 15.48 9.90
N ASP A 292 16.31 15.07 11.06
CA ASP A 292 17.00 15.15 12.35
C ASP A 292 18.29 14.33 12.36
N MET A 293 18.37 13.29 11.55
CA MET A 293 19.57 12.46 11.39
C MET A 293 20.56 12.98 10.34
N GLY A 294 20.24 14.09 9.67
CA GLY A 294 21.10 14.68 8.66
C GLY A 294 21.13 13.96 7.32
N VAL A 295 20.10 13.19 7.00
CA VAL A 295 19.99 12.52 5.71
C VAL A 295 19.70 13.56 4.62
N PRO A 296 20.52 13.65 3.55
CA PRO A 296 20.27 14.61 2.48
C PRO A 296 19.02 14.24 1.67
N ASP A 297 18.33 15.27 1.18
CA ASP A 297 17.06 15.11 0.45
C ASP A 297 17.20 14.22 -0.80
N GLU A 298 18.35 14.25 -1.46
CA GLU A 298 18.60 13.41 -2.63
C GLU A 298 18.61 11.92 -2.32
N ASN A 299 18.76 11.54 -1.06
CA ASN A 299 18.72 10.15 -0.60
C ASN A 299 17.34 9.73 -0.07
N ILE A 300 16.36 10.63 -0.15
CA ILE A 300 15.01 10.37 0.32
C ILE A 300 14.04 10.45 -0.85
N ARG A 301 13.30 9.36 -1.08
CA ARG A 301 12.23 9.32 -2.07
C ARG A 301 10.94 8.90 -1.39
N PHE A 302 9.89 9.64 -1.62
CA PHE A 302 8.60 9.28 -1.08
C PHE A 302 7.50 9.47 -2.11
N ASP A 303 6.47 8.64 -2.00
CA ASP A 303 5.25 8.78 -2.77
C ASP A 303 4.15 9.25 -1.82
N ASP A 304 3.49 10.34 -2.19
CA ASP A 304 2.42 10.95 -1.40
C ASP A 304 1.10 10.77 -2.14
N PHE A 305 0.20 10.00 -1.54
CA PHE A 305 -1.10 9.72 -2.14
C PHE A 305 -2.11 10.87 -1.95
N GLY A 306 -1.69 11.95 -1.30
CA GLY A 306 -2.57 13.06 -0.95
C GLY A 306 -3.50 12.71 0.21
N GLY A 307 -3.68 13.62 1.12
CA GLY A 307 -4.58 13.47 2.27
C GLY A 307 -6.00 13.90 1.94
#